data_99c860ca96e9d46ff9a825fd33f02a82
#
_entry.id   99c860ca96e9d46ff9a825fd33f02a82
#
_cell.length_a   1.000
_cell.length_b   1.000
_cell.length_c   1.000
_cell.angle_alpha   90.00
_cell.angle_beta   90.00
_cell.angle_gamma   90.00
#
_symmetry.space_group_name_H-M   'P 1'
#
loop_
_entity.id
_entity.type
_entity.pdbx_description
1 polymer ?
#
loop_
_entity_poly.entity_id
_entity_poly.type
_entity_poly.pdbx_seq_one_letter_code
_entity_poly.pdbx_strand_id
1 'polypeptide(L)'
;AKINPEANHEHVCLLGCGVTTGIGAVHNTAKVQEGDSVAVFGLCGIGLAVVQAARQAKAGRIIVVDMNPDKFALAKEFGATDFLNPKDYDKPIQQVIVEMTGWGVDHSFECIGNVNVMRSALESAHRGWGQSVIIGVAGAGQEISTRPFQLVTGRRWLGSAFGGVKGRTQLPGMVEDAMKGKIQLE
;
A
#
# COMPACT_ATOMS: atom_id res chain seq x y z
N ALA A 1 7.76 21.31 8.86
CA ALA A 1 7.04 22.25 7.98
C ALA A 1 6.13 23.13 8.84
N LYS A 2 5.87 24.36 8.41
CA LYS A 2 4.82 25.18 9.01
C LYS A 2 3.49 24.69 8.43
N ILE A 3 2.54 24.38 9.32
CA ILE A 3 1.21 23.88 8.95
C ILE A 3 0.15 24.91 9.39
N ASN A 4 -1.09 24.71 8.97
CA ASN A 4 -2.22 25.53 9.37
C ASN A 4 -2.37 25.50 10.91
N PRO A 5 -2.40 26.65 11.60
CA PRO A 5 -2.51 26.68 13.07
C PRO A 5 -3.88 26.19 13.59
N GLU A 6 -4.90 26.14 12.74
CA GLU A 6 -6.23 25.63 13.10
C GLU A 6 -6.34 24.10 12.97
N ALA A 7 -5.27 23.44 12.48
CA ALA A 7 -5.28 21.97 12.35
C ALA A 7 -5.31 21.30 13.72
N ASN A 8 -6.14 20.28 13.87
CA ASN A 8 -6.15 19.45 15.08
C ASN A 8 -4.84 18.65 15.17
N HIS A 9 -3.99 19.02 16.12
CA HIS A 9 -2.66 18.39 16.27
C HIS A 9 -2.72 16.92 16.64
N GLU A 10 -3.77 16.45 17.33
CA GLU A 10 -3.95 15.04 17.69
C GLU A 10 -4.18 14.16 16.43
N HIS A 11 -4.82 14.71 15.41
CA HIS A 11 -5.06 14.00 14.14
C HIS A 11 -3.89 14.19 13.18
N VAL A 12 -3.44 15.42 12.95
CA VAL A 12 -2.41 15.68 11.94
C VAL A 12 -1.01 15.16 12.32
N CYS A 13 -0.77 14.80 13.58
CA CYS A 13 0.47 14.13 13.96
C CYS A 13 0.67 12.80 13.20
N LEU A 14 -0.41 12.12 12.78
CA LEU A 14 -0.36 10.90 11.98
C LEU A 14 0.24 11.13 10.59
N LEU A 15 0.19 12.36 10.09
CA LEU A 15 0.86 12.75 8.84
C LEU A 15 2.38 12.86 8.99
N GLY A 16 2.90 12.79 10.21
CA GLY A 16 4.35 12.85 10.46
C GLY A 16 5.12 11.64 9.92
N CYS A 17 4.45 10.50 9.70
CA CYS A 17 5.09 9.27 9.22
C CYS A 17 4.12 8.40 8.39
N GLY A 18 3.32 7.55 9.05
CA GLY A 18 2.63 6.42 8.43
C GLY A 18 1.63 6.80 7.35
N VAL A 19 0.75 7.76 7.62
CA VAL A 19 -0.28 8.17 6.66
C VAL A 19 0.35 8.79 5.41
N THR A 20 1.29 9.71 5.58
CA THR A 20 2.04 10.33 4.49
C THR A 20 2.79 9.29 3.66
N THR A 21 3.40 8.31 4.33
CA THR A 21 4.12 7.22 3.65
C THR A 21 3.18 6.41 2.76
N GLY A 22 2.03 5.99 3.27
CA GLY A 22 1.07 5.20 2.49
C GLY A 22 0.48 5.97 1.31
N ILE A 23 0.04 7.21 1.54
CA ILE A 23 -0.51 8.06 0.48
C ILE A 23 0.53 8.34 -0.60
N GLY A 24 1.74 8.72 -0.20
CA GLY A 24 2.81 9.02 -1.15
C GLY A 24 3.29 7.78 -1.92
N ALA A 25 3.29 6.60 -1.31
CA ALA A 25 3.63 5.37 -2.02
C ALA A 25 2.70 5.11 -3.21
N VAL A 26 1.41 5.40 -3.07
CA VAL A 26 0.42 5.27 -4.16
C VAL A 26 0.61 6.34 -5.22
N HIS A 27 0.67 7.62 -4.82
CA HIS A 27 0.65 8.72 -5.78
C HIS A 27 2.02 9.04 -6.38
N ASN A 28 3.10 8.99 -5.59
CA ASN A 28 4.44 9.40 -6.04
C ASN A 28 5.28 8.21 -6.51
N THR A 29 5.28 7.09 -5.76
CA THR A 29 6.14 5.94 -6.06
C THR A 29 5.52 5.05 -7.13
N ALA A 30 4.34 4.49 -6.87
CA ALA A 30 3.66 3.58 -7.79
C ALA A 30 2.94 4.32 -8.92
N LYS A 31 2.44 5.51 -8.66
CA LYS A 31 1.65 6.33 -9.61
C LYS A 31 0.42 5.58 -10.12
N VAL A 32 -0.33 5.01 -9.18
CA VAL A 32 -1.57 4.29 -9.46
C VAL A 32 -2.52 5.17 -10.28
N GLN A 33 -3.09 4.58 -11.33
CA GLN A 33 -4.01 5.24 -12.24
C GLN A 33 -5.45 4.76 -12.02
N GLU A 34 -6.40 5.52 -12.57
CA GLU A 34 -7.80 5.12 -12.60
C GLU A 34 -7.97 3.77 -13.31
N GLY A 35 -8.65 2.83 -12.67
CA GLY A 35 -8.89 1.48 -13.18
C GLY A 35 -7.84 0.44 -12.80
N ASP A 36 -6.67 0.84 -12.30
CA ASP A 36 -5.62 -0.10 -11.87
C ASP A 36 -6.10 -1.04 -10.76
N SER A 37 -5.56 -2.23 -10.73
CA SER A 37 -5.74 -3.20 -9.65
C SER A 37 -4.61 -3.10 -8.62
N VAL A 38 -4.97 -3.12 -7.34
CA VAL A 38 -4.05 -2.91 -6.22
C VAL A 38 -4.16 -4.06 -5.21
N ALA A 39 -3.03 -4.56 -4.71
CA ALA A 39 -2.97 -5.47 -3.57
C ALA A 39 -2.18 -4.84 -2.41
N VAL A 40 -2.74 -4.86 -1.20
CA VAL A 40 -2.12 -4.27 0.00
C VAL A 40 -1.89 -5.36 1.03
N PHE A 41 -0.64 -5.61 1.38
CA PHE A 41 -0.24 -6.60 2.38
C PHE A 41 0.02 -5.93 3.72
N GLY A 42 -0.86 -6.20 4.68
CA GLY A 42 -0.86 -5.63 6.02
C GLY A 42 -1.76 -4.40 6.16
N LEU A 43 -2.69 -4.47 7.10
CA LEU A 43 -3.67 -3.42 7.42
C LEU A 43 -3.32 -2.72 8.75
N CYS A 44 -2.08 -2.21 8.83
CA CYS A 44 -1.70 -1.21 9.83
C CYS A 44 -2.05 0.19 9.32
N GLY A 45 -1.71 1.24 10.06
CA GLY A 45 -1.96 2.63 9.65
C GLY A 45 -1.40 2.97 8.26
N ILE A 46 -0.23 2.41 7.89
CA ILE A 46 0.34 2.59 6.54
C ILE A 46 -0.52 1.87 5.49
N GLY A 47 -0.91 0.62 5.73
CA GLY A 47 -1.73 -0.14 4.79
C GLY A 47 -3.10 0.49 4.56
N LEU A 48 -3.76 0.98 5.61
CA LEU A 48 -5.02 1.73 5.49
C LEU A 48 -4.83 3.05 4.72
N ALA A 49 -3.70 3.74 4.92
CA ALA A 49 -3.37 4.92 4.13
C ALA A 49 -3.15 4.60 2.64
N VAL A 50 -2.55 3.44 2.33
CA VAL A 50 -2.45 2.94 0.93
C VAL A 50 -3.84 2.66 0.36
N VAL A 51 -4.72 2.00 1.13
CA VAL A 51 -6.10 1.69 0.69
C VAL A 51 -6.86 2.96 0.33
N GLN A 52 -6.89 3.97 1.23
CA GLN A 52 -7.59 5.22 0.93
C GLN A 52 -6.99 5.98 -0.26
N ALA A 53 -5.66 5.97 -0.41
CA ALA A 53 -5.00 6.62 -1.54
C ALA A 53 -5.30 5.90 -2.86
N ALA A 54 -5.36 4.57 -2.87
CA ALA A 54 -5.76 3.79 -4.04
C ALA A 54 -7.22 4.09 -4.42
N ARG A 55 -8.12 4.22 -3.43
CA ARG A 55 -9.49 4.69 -3.66
C ARG A 55 -9.53 6.10 -4.26
N GLN A 56 -8.72 7.03 -3.74
CA GLN A 56 -8.63 8.40 -4.27
C GLN A 56 -8.10 8.42 -5.70
N ALA A 57 -7.16 7.53 -6.05
CA ALA A 57 -6.67 7.31 -7.41
C ALA A 57 -7.70 6.60 -8.31
N LYS A 58 -8.87 6.24 -7.78
CA LYS A 58 -9.93 5.50 -8.47
C LYS A 58 -9.47 4.14 -9.00
N ALA A 59 -8.65 3.43 -8.23
CA ALA A 59 -8.29 2.06 -8.53
C ALA A 59 -9.56 1.21 -8.74
N GLY A 60 -9.56 0.37 -9.76
CA GLY A 60 -10.71 -0.45 -10.11
C GLY A 60 -10.94 -1.62 -9.16
N ARG A 61 -9.88 -2.08 -8.50
CA ARG A 61 -9.92 -3.15 -7.52
C ARG A 61 -8.87 -2.95 -6.45
N ILE A 62 -9.24 -3.10 -5.17
CA ILE A 62 -8.35 -2.93 -4.02
C ILE A 62 -8.46 -4.18 -3.13
N ILE A 63 -7.50 -5.09 -3.29
CA ILE A 63 -7.41 -6.36 -2.57
C ILE A 63 -6.55 -6.15 -1.32
N VAL A 64 -7.07 -6.47 -0.15
CA VAL A 64 -6.31 -6.37 1.10
C VAL A 64 -6.01 -7.74 1.68
N VAL A 65 -4.81 -7.89 2.24
CA VAL A 65 -4.31 -9.12 2.83
C VAL A 65 -3.88 -8.86 4.27
N ASP A 66 -4.54 -9.48 5.24
CA ASP A 66 -4.14 -9.45 6.66
C ASP A 66 -4.55 -10.75 7.35
N MET A 67 -3.79 -11.19 8.33
CA MET A 67 -4.09 -12.37 9.15
C MET A 67 -5.13 -12.11 10.24
N ASN A 68 -5.44 -10.83 10.52
CA ASN A 68 -6.46 -10.43 11.48
C ASN A 68 -7.72 -9.93 10.74
N PRO A 69 -8.80 -10.72 10.70
CA PRO A 69 -10.04 -10.35 10.00
C PRO A 69 -10.77 -9.16 10.63
N ASP A 70 -10.52 -8.82 11.91
CA ASP A 70 -11.15 -7.68 12.58
C ASP A 70 -10.84 -6.34 11.90
N LYS A 71 -9.73 -6.27 11.16
CA LYS A 71 -9.33 -5.08 10.41
C LYS A 71 -10.07 -4.89 9.08
N PHE A 72 -10.78 -5.91 8.61
CA PHE A 72 -11.43 -5.87 7.29
C PHE A 72 -12.59 -4.89 7.24
N ALA A 73 -13.34 -4.73 8.34
CA ALA A 73 -14.43 -3.77 8.41
C ALA A 73 -13.92 -2.34 8.16
N LEU A 74 -12.85 -1.93 8.86
CA LEU A 74 -12.24 -0.62 8.69
C LEU A 74 -11.62 -0.46 7.29
N ALA A 75 -10.95 -1.50 6.77
CA ALA A 75 -10.39 -1.46 5.41
C ALA A 75 -11.49 -1.25 4.35
N LYS A 76 -12.68 -1.82 4.55
CA LYS A 76 -13.84 -1.61 3.67
C LYS A 76 -14.30 -0.16 3.68
N GLU A 77 -14.36 0.48 4.85
CA GLU A 77 -14.70 1.90 4.97
C GLU A 77 -13.69 2.79 4.24
N PHE A 78 -12.40 2.44 4.28
CA PHE A 78 -11.32 3.11 3.56
C PHE A 78 -11.35 2.85 2.05
N GLY A 79 -12.09 1.84 1.57
CA GLY A 79 -12.32 1.60 0.15
C GLY A 79 -11.80 0.27 -0.40
N ALA A 80 -11.41 -0.67 0.46
CA ALA A 80 -11.06 -2.02 0.01
C ALA A 80 -12.26 -2.75 -0.59
N THR A 81 -12.02 -3.51 -1.67
CA THR A 81 -13.05 -4.26 -2.39
C THR A 81 -13.02 -5.75 -2.08
N ASP A 82 -11.85 -6.31 -1.81
CA ASP A 82 -11.64 -7.74 -1.58
C ASP A 82 -10.78 -7.95 -0.33
N PHE A 83 -11.08 -9.00 0.44
CA PHE A 83 -10.48 -9.24 1.76
C PHE A 83 -9.95 -10.66 1.81
N LEU A 84 -8.65 -10.83 2.05
CA LEU A 84 -7.99 -12.12 2.05
C LEU A 84 -7.26 -12.35 3.37
N ASN A 85 -7.64 -13.40 4.08
CA ASN A 85 -6.83 -13.93 5.17
C ASN A 85 -5.99 -15.11 4.63
N PRO A 86 -4.65 -15.03 4.66
CA PRO A 86 -3.81 -16.13 4.15
C PRO A 86 -4.06 -17.48 4.81
N LYS A 87 -4.60 -17.50 6.03
CA LYS A 87 -4.92 -18.73 6.77
C LYS A 87 -6.13 -19.50 6.20
N ASP A 88 -6.95 -18.85 5.38
CA ASP A 88 -8.17 -19.45 4.82
C ASP A 88 -7.88 -20.23 3.52
N TYR A 89 -6.62 -20.29 3.09
CA TYR A 89 -6.20 -20.91 1.83
C TYR A 89 -5.10 -21.95 2.02
N ASP A 90 -5.23 -23.09 1.37
CA ASP A 90 -4.22 -24.15 1.33
C ASP A 90 -3.06 -23.85 0.37
N LYS A 91 -3.15 -22.77 -0.40
CA LYS A 91 -2.14 -22.34 -1.37
C LYS A 91 -1.57 -20.96 -1.03
N PRO A 92 -0.36 -20.63 -1.53
CA PRO A 92 0.25 -19.32 -1.29
C PRO A 92 -0.64 -18.18 -1.72
N ILE A 93 -0.73 -17.13 -0.89
CA ILE A 93 -1.65 -16.02 -1.10
C ILE A 93 -1.43 -15.28 -2.43
N GLN A 94 -0.20 -15.20 -2.92
CA GLN A 94 0.09 -14.61 -4.22
C GLN A 94 -0.54 -15.39 -5.38
N GLN A 95 -0.70 -16.71 -5.25
CA GLN A 95 -1.39 -17.52 -6.25
C GLN A 95 -2.89 -17.24 -6.24
N VAL A 96 -3.49 -17.08 -5.05
CA VAL A 96 -4.89 -16.67 -4.90
C VAL A 96 -5.12 -15.35 -5.62
N ILE A 97 -4.27 -14.35 -5.40
CA ILE A 97 -4.40 -13.03 -6.03
C ILE A 97 -4.27 -13.14 -7.56
N VAL A 98 -3.29 -13.89 -8.05
CA VAL A 98 -3.10 -14.07 -9.50
C VAL A 98 -4.32 -14.73 -10.13
N GLU A 99 -4.91 -15.75 -9.50
CA GLU A 99 -6.12 -16.42 -9.99
C GLU A 99 -7.34 -15.48 -9.98
N MET A 100 -7.50 -14.68 -8.92
CA MET A 100 -8.61 -13.72 -8.80
C MET A 100 -8.55 -12.59 -9.83
N THR A 101 -7.36 -12.25 -10.29
CA THR A 101 -7.11 -11.13 -11.21
C THR A 101 -6.80 -11.59 -12.64
N GLY A 102 -6.66 -12.88 -12.85
CA GLY A 102 -6.30 -13.52 -14.13
C GLY A 102 -4.80 -13.52 -14.40
N TRP A 103 -4.05 -12.50 -14.03
CA TRP A 103 -2.61 -12.36 -14.32
C TRP A 103 -1.79 -11.66 -13.24
N GLY A 104 -2.38 -11.30 -12.12
CA GLY A 104 -1.80 -10.49 -11.08
C GLY A 104 -2.27 -9.04 -11.13
N VAL A 105 -1.94 -8.28 -10.08
CA VAL A 105 -2.32 -6.88 -9.93
C VAL A 105 -1.32 -5.93 -10.60
N ASP A 106 -1.78 -4.73 -10.97
CA ASP A 106 -0.90 -3.68 -11.52
C ASP A 106 0.08 -3.20 -10.45
N HIS A 107 -0.38 -3.06 -9.20
CA HIS A 107 0.45 -2.60 -8.09
C HIS A 107 0.22 -3.45 -6.83
N SER A 108 1.31 -3.84 -6.18
CA SER A 108 1.26 -4.42 -4.84
C SER A 108 2.08 -3.60 -3.85
N PHE A 109 1.61 -3.51 -2.61
CA PHE A 109 2.24 -2.73 -1.54
C PHE A 109 2.49 -3.64 -0.34
N GLU A 110 3.73 -3.73 0.10
CA GLU A 110 4.09 -4.45 1.31
C GLU A 110 4.26 -3.45 2.46
N CYS A 111 3.39 -3.59 3.49
CA CYS A 111 3.27 -2.65 4.61
C CYS A 111 3.59 -3.28 5.98
N ILE A 112 4.18 -4.48 6.01
CA ILE A 112 4.44 -5.24 7.23
C ILE A 112 5.92 -5.16 7.66
N GLY A 113 6.83 -5.26 6.69
CA GLY A 113 8.26 -5.40 6.92
C GLY A 113 8.72 -6.86 7.04
N ASN A 114 8.07 -7.78 6.33
CA ASN A 114 8.43 -9.18 6.31
C ASN A 114 8.98 -9.59 4.94
N VAL A 115 10.23 -10.08 4.89
CA VAL A 115 10.91 -10.41 3.62
C VAL A 115 10.19 -11.48 2.79
N ASN A 116 9.49 -12.43 3.44
CA ASN A 116 8.70 -13.43 2.73
C ASN A 116 7.42 -12.81 2.14
N VAL A 117 6.80 -11.88 2.86
CA VAL A 117 5.63 -11.14 2.35
C VAL A 117 6.03 -10.18 1.23
N MET A 118 7.21 -9.57 1.31
CA MET A 118 7.76 -8.75 0.20
C MET A 118 7.87 -9.56 -1.09
N ARG A 119 8.33 -10.82 -0.99
CA ARG A 119 8.37 -11.73 -2.12
C ARG A 119 6.97 -12.11 -2.61
N SER A 120 6.04 -12.43 -1.71
CA SER A 120 4.67 -12.73 -2.07
C SER A 120 3.99 -11.55 -2.77
N ALA A 121 4.24 -10.33 -2.30
CA ALA A 121 3.75 -9.10 -2.93
C ALA A 121 4.30 -8.94 -4.35
N LEU A 122 5.61 -9.16 -4.58
CA LEU A 122 6.20 -9.15 -5.91
C LEU A 122 5.55 -10.20 -6.83
N GLU A 123 5.39 -11.42 -6.33
CA GLU A 123 4.86 -12.54 -7.11
C GLU A 123 3.35 -12.40 -7.41
N SER A 124 2.62 -11.55 -6.66
CA SER A 124 1.22 -11.22 -6.93
C SER A 124 1.04 -10.15 -8.01
N ALA A 125 2.09 -9.41 -8.34
CA ALA A 125 2.06 -8.39 -9.37
C ALA A 125 2.03 -9.01 -10.79
N HIS A 126 1.42 -8.29 -11.73
CA HIS A 126 1.28 -8.73 -13.12
C HIS A 126 2.63 -8.93 -13.81
N ARG A 127 2.80 -10.05 -14.52
CA ARG A 127 3.94 -10.22 -15.42
C ARG A 127 3.82 -9.23 -16.59
N GLY A 128 4.94 -8.63 -16.96
CA GLY A 128 5.03 -7.66 -18.04
C GLY A 128 5.20 -6.22 -17.56
N TRP A 129 4.39 -5.76 -16.56
CA TRP A 129 4.46 -4.37 -16.11
C TRP A 129 4.18 -4.15 -14.61
N GLY A 130 3.70 -5.16 -13.89
CA GLY A 130 3.31 -5.03 -12.49
C GLY A 130 4.44 -4.53 -11.60
N GLN A 131 4.07 -3.68 -10.63
CA GLN A 131 5.00 -3.07 -9.68
C GLN A 131 4.70 -3.58 -8.26
N SER A 132 5.75 -3.90 -7.52
CA SER A 132 5.65 -4.19 -6.09
C SER A 132 6.46 -3.16 -5.30
N VAL A 133 5.81 -2.47 -4.37
CA VAL A 133 6.41 -1.41 -3.56
C VAL A 133 6.63 -1.91 -2.15
N ILE A 134 7.88 -1.90 -1.70
CA ILE A 134 8.28 -2.21 -0.33
C ILE A 134 8.20 -0.91 0.48
N ILE A 135 7.38 -0.93 1.53
CA ILE A 135 7.23 0.18 2.48
C ILE A 135 7.60 -0.28 3.89
N GLY A 136 7.25 -1.53 4.23
CA GLY A 136 7.54 -2.11 5.53
C GLY A 136 9.05 -2.22 5.79
N VAL A 137 9.45 -2.01 7.05
CA VAL A 137 10.86 -2.06 7.46
C VAL A 137 11.15 -3.44 8.02
N ALA A 138 12.00 -4.20 7.32
CA ALA A 138 12.48 -5.49 7.79
C ALA A 138 13.51 -5.35 8.92
N GLY A 139 13.71 -6.41 9.69
CA GLY A 139 14.75 -6.45 10.72
C GLY A 139 16.15 -6.28 10.14
N ALA A 140 17.05 -5.69 10.94
CA ALA A 140 18.43 -5.48 10.51
C ALA A 140 19.10 -6.80 10.07
N GLY A 141 19.79 -6.77 8.95
CA GLY A 141 20.48 -7.93 8.36
C GLY A 141 19.60 -8.90 7.59
N GLN A 142 18.29 -8.68 7.51
CA GLN A 142 17.42 -9.46 6.64
C GLN A 142 17.56 -9.04 5.18
N GLU A 143 17.57 -10.01 4.29
CA GLU A 143 17.70 -9.81 2.86
C GLU A 143 16.45 -10.29 2.12
N ILE A 144 16.06 -9.57 1.08
CA ILE A 144 15.01 -10.01 0.17
C ILE A 144 15.60 -10.94 -0.89
N SER A 145 14.85 -11.96 -1.29
CA SER A 145 15.26 -12.88 -2.36
C SER A 145 14.12 -13.21 -3.30
N THR A 146 14.43 -13.32 -4.57
CA THR A 146 13.48 -13.76 -5.59
C THR A 146 14.19 -14.48 -6.73
N ARG A 147 13.43 -15.25 -7.52
CA ARG A 147 13.97 -15.85 -8.73
C ARG A 147 14.18 -14.74 -9.78
N PRO A 148 15.33 -14.68 -10.47
CA PRO A 148 15.59 -13.65 -11.51
C PRO A 148 14.48 -13.59 -12.58
N PHE A 149 13.83 -14.72 -12.86
CA PHE A 149 12.72 -14.81 -13.81
C PHE A 149 11.53 -13.90 -13.43
N GLN A 150 11.31 -13.61 -12.16
CA GLN A 150 10.25 -12.70 -11.72
C GLN A 150 10.50 -11.27 -12.25
N LEU A 151 11.76 -10.85 -12.31
CA LEU A 151 12.13 -9.52 -12.77
C LEU A 151 12.32 -9.48 -14.29
N VAL A 152 12.96 -10.50 -14.89
CA VAL A 152 13.19 -10.53 -16.34
C VAL A 152 11.88 -10.60 -17.14
N THR A 153 10.81 -11.09 -16.52
CA THR A 153 9.46 -11.09 -17.11
C THR A 153 8.69 -9.79 -16.93
N GLY A 154 9.35 -8.71 -16.49
CA GLY A 154 8.82 -7.35 -16.52
C GLY A 154 8.30 -6.81 -15.20
N ARG A 155 8.23 -7.62 -14.13
CA ARG A 155 7.90 -7.11 -12.81
C ARG A 155 8.94 -6.12 -12.30
N ARG A 156 8.52 -5.13 -11.56
CA ARG A 156 9.37 -4.13 -10.93
C ARG A 156 9.27 -4.21 -9.41
N TRP A 157 10.40 -4.22 -8.73
CA TRP A 157 10.47 -4.19 -7.28
C TRP A 157 11.03 -2.84 -6.83
N LEU A 158 10.24 -2.05 -6.12
CA LEU A 158 10.54 -0.66 -5.77
C LEU A 158 10.53 -0.48 -4.25
N GLY A 159 11.36 0.40 -3.74
CA GLY A 159 11.27 0.91 -2.37
C GLY A 159 10.58 2.27 -2.33
N SER A 160 9.90 2.56 -1.21
CA SER A 160 9.29 3.86 -0.96
C SER A 160 9.65 4.36 0.43
N ALA A 161 10.51 5.37 0.49
CA ALA A 161 10.86 6.05 1.74
C ALA A 161 9.96 7.27 1.91
N PHE A 162 9.20 7.32 3.04
CA PHE A 162 8.26 8.41 3.33
C PHE A 162 7.27 8.69 2.18
N GLY A 163 6.94 7.65 1.39
CA GLY A 163 6.07 7.79 0.21
C GLY A 163 6.64 8.66 -0.91
N GLY A 164 7.95 8.91 -0.94
CA GLY A 164 8.55 9.85 -1.88
C GLY A 164 8.08 11.31 -1.70
N VAL A 165 7.49 11.63 -0.54
CA VAL A 165 6.94 12.95 -0.24
C VAL A 165 8.06 13.94 0.10
N LYS A 166 8.01 15.11 -0.52
CA LYS A 166 8.86 16.26 -0.17
C LYS A 166 8.23 16.99 1.03
N GLY A 167 8.56 16.54 2.25
CA GLY A 167 7.87 16.94 3.48
C GLY A 167 7.71 18.45 3.69
N ARG A 168 8.70 19.28 3.33
CA ARG A 168 8.61 20.73 3.52
C ARG A 168 7.58 21.40 2.61
N THR A 169 7.36 20.87 1.42
CA THR A 169 6.51 21.48 0.39
C THR A 169 5.16 20.81 0.26
N GLN A 170 5.07 19.48 0.44
CA GLN A 170 3.84 18.72 0.23
C GLN A 170 3.05 18.48 1.52
N LEU A 171 3.72 18.33 2.68
CA LEU A 171 3.03 18.05 3.94
C LEU A 171 1.99 19.11 4.34
N PRO A 172 2.25 20.43 4.20
CA PRO A 172 1.22 21.43 4.48
C PRO A 172 -0.06 21.24 3.66
N GLY A 173 0.06 20.88 2.39
CA GLY A 173 -1.09 20.56 1.54
C GLY A 173 -1.86 19.32 2.00
N MET A 174 -1.15 18.28 2.48
CA MET A 174 -1.79 17.09 3.05
C MET A 174 -2.55 17.41 4.34
N VAL A 175 -2.05 18.35 5.16
CA VAL A 175 -2.78 18.84 6.33
C VAL A 175 -4.09 19.53 5.91
N GLU A 176 -4.04 20.39 4.90
CA GLU A 176 -5.26 21.02 4.35
C GLU A 176 -6.25 19.99 3.80
N ASP A 177 -5.77 18.95 3.13
CA ASP A 177 -6.62 17.88 2.62
C ASP A 177 -7.23 17.03 3.75
N ALA A 178 -6.51 16.82 4.83
CA ALA A 178 -7.04 16.18 6.04
C ALA A 178 -8.11 17.05 6.71
N MET A 179 -7.88 18.34 6.87
CA MET A 179 -8.86 19.28 7.44
C MET A 179 -10.15 19.35 6.61
N LYS A 180 -10.06 19.09 5.30
CA LYS A 180 -11.23 19.03 4.38
C LYS A 180 -11.86 17.64 4.31
N GLY A 181 -11.40 16.67 5.11
CA GLY A 181 -11.91 15.30 5.11
C GLY A 181 -11.52 14.48 3.87
N LYS A 182 -10.59 14.95 3.03
CA LYS A 182 -10.09 14.18 1.90
C LYS A 182 -9.12 13.08 2.33
N ILE A 183 -8.38 13.29 3.40
CA ILE A 183 -7.55 12.30 4.06
C ILE A 183 -8.21 11.96 5.39
N GLN A 184 -8.63 10.71 5.55
CA GLN A 184 -9.19 10.20 6.79
C GLN A 184 -8.06 9.87 7.76
N LEU A 185 -8.14 10.39 8.98
CA LEU A 185 -7.17 10.20 10.06
C LEU A 185 -7.77 9.48 11.27
N GLU A 186 -9.09 9.24 11.25
CA GLU A 186 -9.87 8.56 12.30
C GLU A 186 -10.50 7.29 11.75
#